data_017616395025a549d402535bbeb576f1
#
_entry.id   017616395025a549d402535bbeb576f1
#
_cell.length_a   1.000
_cell.length_b   1.000
_cell.length_c   1.000
_cell.angle_alpha   90.00
_cell.angle_beta   90.00
_cell.angle_gamma   90.00
#
_symmetry.space_group_name_H-M   'P 1'
#
loop_
_entity.id
_entity.type
_entity.pdbx_description
1 polymer ?
#
loop_
_entity_poly.entity_id
_entity_poly.type
_entity_poly.pdbx_seq_one_letter_code
_entity_poly.pdbx_strand_id
1 'polypeptide(L)'
;MQRLFGKCLIDVPGKPFHTILIDEILTPFHIFQYFSICLLIKENFYSYAIVIAVITFFSILMEITENIRNHQELRDVASYKCLIVVIRENKEQVIQSDELVPGDLVIIPQNCILPCDMVLMSGQCVVNESILTGESFPVIKTPI
;
A
#
# COMPACT_ATOMS: atom_id res chain seq x y z
N MET A 1 -16.63 6.14 22.57
CA MET A 1 -15.89 6.78 21.48
C MET A 1 -15.69 5.84 20.30
N GLN A 2 -15.11 4.64 20.43
CA GLN A 2 -14.93 3.66 19.31
C GLN A 2 -16.22 3.29 18.56
N ARG A 3 -17.38 3.27 19.22
CA ARG A 3 -18.69 3.04 18.55
C ARG A 3 -19.13 4.17 17.63
N LEU A 4 -18.57 5.39 17.80
CA LEU A 4 -18.90 6.57 17.00
C LEU A 4 -17.91 6.77 15.84
N PHE A 5 -16.62 6.53 16.08
CA PHE A 5 -15.54 6.81 15.11
C PHE A 5 -15.03 5.56 14.39
N GLY A 6 -15.37 4.36 14.85
CA GLY A 6 -14.85 3.11 14.31
C GLY A 6 -13.44 2.80 14.80
N LYS A 7 -12.77 1.90 14.09
CA LYS A 7 -11.36 1.54 14.32
C LYS A 7 -10.44 2.45 13.52
N CYS A 8 -9.27 2.77 14.07
CA CYS A 8 -8.21 3.50 13.37
C CYS A 8 -7.46 2.55 12.41
N LEU A 9 -8.08 2.24 11.28
CA LEU A 9 -7.56 1.33 10.25
C LEU A 9 -7.84 1.90 8.86
N ILE A 10 -6.84 1.84 8.01
CA ILE A 10 -7.01 2.07 6.57
C ILE A 10 -7.29 0.70 5.95
N ASP A 11 -8.53 0.47 5.54
CA ASP A 11 -8.89 -0.75 4.81
C ASP A 11 -8.55 -0.57 3.32
N VAL A 12 -7.52 -1.26 2.87
CA VAL A 12 -7.16 -1.32 1.45
C VAL A 12 -7.86 -2.54 0.86
N PRO A 13 -8.95 -2.35 0.11
CA PRO A 13 -9.66 -3.47 -0.49
C PRO A 13 -8.76 -4.19 -1.49
N GLY A 14 -8.48 -5.46 -1.22
CA GLY A 14 -7.75 -6.32 -2.16
C GLY A 14 -8.56 -6.52 -3.43
N LYS A 15 -7.98 -6.24 -4.61
CA LYS A 15 -8.61 -6.61 -5.87
C LYS A 15 -8.67 -8.14 -5.99
N PRO A 16 -9.80 -8.73 -6.36
CA PRO A 16 -9.88 -10.15 -6.58
C PRO A 16 -9.00 -10.56 -7.79
N PHE A 17 -8.39 -11.73 -7.70
CA PHE A 17 -7.42 -12.23 -8.68
C PHE A 17 -7.95 -12.16 -10.14
N HIS A 18 -9.21 -12.48 -10.35
CA HIS A 18 -9.83 -12.45 -11.68
C HIS A 18 -9.88 -11.04 -12.28
N THR A 19 -10.05 -10.00 -11.46
CA THR A 19 -10.04 -8.61 -11.95
C THR A 19 -8.63 -8.20 -12.36
N ILE A 20 -7.60 -8.56 -11.56
CA ILE A 20 -6.20 -8.32 -11.92
C ILE A 20 -5.86 -9.01 -13.24
N LEU A 21 -6.28 -10.27 -13.39
CA LEU A 21 -6.04 -11.06 -14.60
C LEU A 21 -6.69 -10.42 -15.85
N ILE A 22 -7.95 -9.99 -15.73
CA ILE A 22 -8.67 -9.35 -16.85
C ILE A 22 -8.04 -8.01 -17.20
N ASP A 23 -7.73 -7.19 -16.20
CA ASP A 23 -7.10 -5.89 -16.40
C ASP A 23 -5.77 -6.03 -17.17
N GLU A 24 -4.98 -7.08 -16.85
CA GLU A 24 -3.67 -7.33 -17.46
C GLU A 24 -3.79 -7.87 -18.88
N ILE A 25 -4.68 -8.83 -19.12
CA ILE A 25 -4.91 -9.42 -20.44
C ILE A 25 -5.46 -8.39 -21.44
N LEU A 26 -6.28 -7.44 -20.96
CA LEU A 26 -6.92 -6.41 -21.78
C LEU A 26 -6.10 -5.11 -21.91
N THR A 27 -4.83 -5.11 -21.52
CA THR A 27 -3.97 -3.94 -21.77
C THR A 27 -3.85 -3.68 -23.28
N PRO A 28 -3.80 -2.41 -23.71
CA PRO A 28 -3.65 -2.07 -25.13
C PRO A 28 -2.43 -2.71 -25.79
N PHE A 29 -1.36 -2.92 -25.02
CA PHE A 29 -0.15 -3.57 -25.45
C PHE A 29 -0.38 -5.05 -25.80
N HIS A 30 -1.04 -5.81 -24.92
CA HIS A 30 -1.35 -7.22 -25.16
C HIS A 30 -2.37 -7.41 -26.29
N ILE A 31 -3.35 -6.52 -26.41
CA ILE A 31 -4.30 -6.53 -27.54
C ILE A 31 -3.56 -6.42 -28.86
N PHE A 32 -2.58 -5.50 -28.95
CA PHE A 32 -1.74 -5.36 -30.14
C PHE A 32 -0.92 -6.63 -30.43
N GLN A 33 -0.38 -7.28 -29.39
CA GLN A 33 0.36 -8.54 -29.56
C GLN A 33 -0.53 -9.67 -30.07
N TYR A 34 -1.76 -9.82 -29.55
CA TYR A 34 -2.72 -10.83 -30.04
C TYR A 34 -3.06 -10.60 -31.51
N PHE A 35 -3.28 -9.35 -31.91
CA PHE A 35 -3.51 -9.00 -33.29
C PHE A 35 -2.30 -9.34 -34.19
N SER A 36 -1.08 -9.05 -33.72
CA SER A 36 0.15 -9.37 -34.43
C SER A 36 0.33 -10.88 -34.60
N ILE A 37 0.05 -11.67 -33.56
CA ILE A 37 0.08 -13.15 -33.64
C ILE A 37 -0.91 -13.66 -34.69
N CYS A 38 -2.14 -13.13 -34.72
CA CYS A 38 -3.14 -13.50 -35.71
C CYS A 38 -2.68 -13.20 -37.16
N LEU A 39 -2.05 -12.04 -37.39
CA LEU A 39 -1.51 -11.69 -38.69
C LEU A 39 -0.37 -12.63 -39.12
N LEU A 40 0.57 -12.93 -38.21
CA LEU A 40 1.68 -13.84 -38.50
C LEU A 40 1.20 -15.26 -38.83
N ILE A 41 0.17 -15.75 -38.17
CA ILE A 41 -0.46 -17.04 -38.46
C ILE A 41 -1.08 -17.01 -39.87
N LYS A 42 -1.78 -15.93 -40.23
CA LYS A 42 -2.37 -15.75 -41.56
C LYS A 42 -1.34 -15.75 -42.66
N GLU A 43 -0.17 -15.15 -42.44
CA GLU A 43 0.95 -15.10 -43.39
C GLU A 43 1.83 -16.37 -43.36
N ASN A 44 1.43 -17.44 -42.64
CA ASN A 44 2.17 -18.70 -42.47
C ASN A 44 3.54 -18.57 -41.77
N PHE A 45 3.78 -17.49 -41.03
CA PHE A 45 4.99 -17.28 -40.22
C PHE A 45 4.87 -17.88 -38.82
N TYR A 46 4.58 -19.16 -38.70
CA TYR A 46 4.30 -19.84 -37.43
C TYR A 46 5.42 -19.75 -36.40
N SER A 47 6.69 -19.81 -36.83
CA SER A 47 7.85 -19.74 -35.93
C SER A 47 7.89 -18.41 -35.17
N TYR A 48 7.64 -17.30 -35.84
CA TYR A 48 7.60 -15.97 -35.22
C TYR A 48 6.36 -15.82 -34.31
N ALA A 49 5.21 -16.32 -34.75
CA ALA A 49 3.98 -16.30 -33.95
C ALA A 49 4.16 -17.04 -32.63
N ILE A 50 4.80 -18.22 -32.63
CA ILE A 50 5.09 -18.99 -31.43
C ILE A 50 6.02 -18.23 -30.48
N VAL A 51 7.09 -17.62 -30.99
CA VAL A 51 8.04 -16.86 -30.18
C VAL A 51 7.32 -15.70 -29.48
N ILE A 52 6.53 -14.91 -30.22
CA ILE A 52 5.77 -13.79 -29.64
C ILE A 52 4.77 -14.29 -28.61
N ALA A 53 4.04 -15.39 -28.89
CA ALA A 53 3.08 -15.95 -27.96
C ALA A 53 3.74 -16.41 -26.64
N VAL A 54 4.91 -17.03 -26.69
CA VAL A 54 5.67 -17.45 -25.52
C VAL A 54 6.13 -16.23 -24.72
N ILE A 55 6.69 -15.20 -25.38
CA ILE A 55 7.12 -13.98 -24.70
C ILE A 55 5.92 -13.29 -24.04
N THR A 56 4.80 -13.14 -24.74
CA THR A 56 3.58 -12.54 -24.19
C THR A 56 3.07 -13.29 -22.97
N PHE A 57 3.07 -14.64 -23.01
CA PHE A 57 2.66 -15.46 -21.90
C PHE A 57 3.53 -15.20 -20.64
N PHE A 58 4.85 -15.19 -20.79
CA PHE A 58 5.75 -14.91 -19.69
C PHE A 58 5.63 -13.47 -19.19
N SER A 59 5.42 -12.48 -20.07
CA SER A 59 5.19 -11.08 -19.69
C SER A 59 3.96 -10.97 -18.78
N ILE A 60 2.84 -11.53 -19.19
CA ILE A 60 1.60 -11.52 -18.39
C ILE A 60 1.81 -12.17 -17.01
N LEU A 61 2.51 -13.31 -16.95
CA LEU A 61 2.80 -13.95 -15.66
C LEU A 61 3.64 -13.07 -14.73
N MET A 62 4.65 -12.38 -15.27
CA MET A 62 5.47 -11.47 -14.49
C MET A 62 4.67 -10.26 -14.00
N GLU A 63 3.88 -9.64 -14.86
CA GLU A 63 3.04 -8.49 -14.55
C GLU A 63 2.00 -8.82 -13.46
N ILE A 64 1.34 -9.97 -13.54
CA ILE A 64 0.41 -10.44 -12.51
C ILE A 64 1.13 -10.62 -11.17
N THR A 65 2.32 -11.25 -11.19
CA THR A 65 3.08 -11.49 -9.95
C THR A 65 3.50 -10.18 -9.31
N GLU A 66 3.96 -9.21 -10.11
CA GLU A 66 4.35 -7.89 -9.64
C GLU A 66 3.14 -7.11 -9.09
N ASN A 67 2.01 -7.15 -9.77
CA ASN A 67 0.77 -6.51 -9.31
C ASN A 67 0.30 -7.07 -7.96
N ILE A 68 0.31 -8.38 -7.78
CA ILE A 68 -0.05 -9.02 -6.51
C ILE A 68 0.91 -8.56 -5.40
N ARG A 69 2.21 -8.57 -5.68
CA ARG A 69 3.23 -8.14 -4.72
C ARG A 69 3.06 -6.68 -4.32
N ASN A 70 2.88 -5.78 -5.28
CA ASN A 70 2.67 -4.35 -5.02
C ASN A 70 1.42 -4.11 -4.16
N HIS A 71 0.33 -4.85 -4.41
CA HIS A 71 -0.87 -4.77 -3.58
C HIS A 71 -0.64 -5.29 -2.15
N GLN A 72 0.17 -6.34 -1.98
CA GLN A 72 0.52 -6.84 -0.66
C GLN A 72 1.38 -5.83 0.11
N GLU A 73 2.41 -5.28 -0.52
CA GLU A 73 3.29 -4.27 0.09
C GLU A 73 2.50 -3.02 0.53
N LEU A 74 1.57 -2.53 -0.31
CA LEU A 74 0.69 -1.41 0.06
C LEU A 74 -0.22 -1.74 1.25
N ARG A 75 -0.75 -2.96 1.30
CA ARG A 75 -1.59 -3.42 2.40
C ARG A 75 -0.81 -3.54 3.71
N ASP A 76 0.42 -4.04 3.64
CA ASP A 76 1.29 -4.20 4.81
C ASP A 76 1.64 -2.84 5.42
N VAL A 77 1.94 -1.84 4.59
CA VAL A 77 2.18 -0.46 5.04
C VAL A 77 0.91 0.15 5.63
N ALA A 78 -0.24 -0.03 5.00
CA ALA A 78 -1.51 0.53 5.46
C ALA A 78 -2.04 -0.12 6.74
N SER A 79 -1.70 -1.39 6.99
CA SER A 79 -2.16 -2.16 8.16
C SER A 79 -1.14 -2.21 9.29
N TYR A 80 -0.16 -1.28 9.32
CA TYR A 80 0.82 -1.22 10.40
C TYR A 80 0.15 -1.07 11.77
N LYS A 81 0.41 -2.03 12.66
CA LYS A 81 -0.12 -2.05 14.02
C LYS A 81 1.02 -2.07 15.02
N CYS A 82 0.91 -1.23 16.04
CA CYS A 82 1.86 -1.18 17.14
C CYS A 82 1.14 -1.02 18.48
N LEU A 83 1.86 -1.33 19.55
CA LEU A 83 1.39 -1.04 20.91
C LEU A 83 1.77 0.39 21.27
N ILE A 84 0.80 1.14 21.78
CA ILE A 84 0.96 2.55 22.13
C ILE A 84 0.44 2.77 23.54
N VAL A 85 1.13 3.65 24.28
CA VAL A 85 0.71 4.10 25.61
C VAL A 85 -0.20 5.31 25.45
N VAL A 86 -1.42 5.19 25.95
CA VAL A 86 -2.40 6.29 25.98
C VAL A 86 -2.74 6.66 27.42
N ILE A 87 -3.03 7.92 27.65
CA ILE A 87 -3.51 8.42 28.94
C ILE A 87 -5.03 8.61 28.83
N ARG A 88 -5.78 7.74 29.48
CA ARG A 88 -7.24 7.86 29.61
C ARG A 88 -7.62 7.93 31.09
N GLU A 89 -8.48 8.85 31.46
CA GLU A 89 -8.91 9.04 32.86
C GLU A 89 -7.74 9.17 33.85
N ASN A 90 -6.70 9.89 33.45
CA ASN A 90 -5.45 10.10 34.22
C ASN A 90 -4.68 8.79 34.54
N LYS A 91 -4.88 7.72 33.76
CA LYS A 91 -4.18 6.43 33.88
C LYS A 91 -3.53 6.08 32.55
N GLU A 92 -2.31 5.59 32.64
CA GLU A 92 -1.61 5.04 31.48
C GLU A 92 -2.16 3.65 31.15
N GLN A 93 -2.48 3.45 29.88
CA GLN A 93 -2.97 2.19 29.34
C GLN A 93 -2.21 1.87 28.05
N VAL A 94 -1.81 0.61 27.89
CA VAL A 94 -1.21 0.12 26.64
C VAL A 94 -2.32 -0.45 25.78
N ILE A 95 -2.51 0.11 24.59
CA ILE A 95 -3.53 -0.33 23.64
C ILE A 95 -2.89 -0.59 22.28
N GLN A 96 -3.61 -1.29 21.40
CA GLN A 96 -3.22 -1.39 19.98
C GLN A 96 -3.56 -0.10 19.24
N SER A 97 -2.76 0.25 18.24
CA SER A 97 -2.96 1.47 17.44
C SER A 97 -4.32 1.52 16.73
N ASP A 98 -4.93 0.37 16.42
CA ASP A 98 -6.26 0.30 15.81
C ASP A 98 -7.41 0.64 16.78
N GLU A 99 -7.12 0.70 18.08
CA GLU A 99 -8.07 1.09 19.14
C GLU A 99 -8.01 2.57 19.51
N LEU A 100 -7.12 3.34 18.86
CA LEU A 100 -7.04 4.79 19.03
C LEU A 100 -8.32 5.48 18.57
N VAL A 101 -8.71 6.50 19.32
CA VAL A 101 -9.86 7.36 18.96
C VAL A 101 -9.46 8.82 19.01
N PRO A 102 -10.12 9.68 18.22
CA PRO A 102 -9.88 11.12 18.30
C PRO A 102 -10.09 11.66 19.72
N GLY A 103 -9.09 12.40 20.22
CA GLY A 103 -9.06 12.93 21.58
C GLY A 103 -8.25 12.10 22.58
N ASP A 104 -7.70 10.96 22.18
CA ASP A 104 -6.74 10.24 23.03
C ASP A 104 -5.43 11.02 23.16
N LEU A 105 -4.90 11.09 24.38
CA LEU A 105 -3.57 11.60 24.63
C LEU A 105 -2.57 10.45 24.59
N VAL A 106 -1.60 10.54 23.69
CA VAL A 106 -0.64 9.46 23.39
C VAL A 106 0.75 9.84 23.87
N ILE A 107 1.46 8.91 24.49
CA ILE A 107 2.88 9.05 24.80
C ILE A 107 3.67 8.41 23.65
N ILE A 108 4.41 9.22 22.91
CA ILE A 108 5.19 8.76 21.76
C ILE A 108 6.56 8.28 22.25
N PRO A 109 6.90 6.99 22.07
CA PRO A 109 8.23 6.47 22.37
C PRO A 109 9.28 7.00 21.37
N GLN A 110 10.54 6.94 21.74
CA GLN A 110 11.63 7.28 20.82
C GLN A 110 11.76 6.23 19.71
N ASN A 111 12.12 6.69 18.52
CA ASN A 111 12.35 5.84 17.34
C ASN A 111 11.16 4.92 17.00
N CYS A 112 9.95 5.47 16.92
CA CYS A 112 8.75 4.74 16.52
C CYS A 112 8.20 5.25 15.18
N ILE A 113 7.44 4.40 14.51
CA ILE A 113 6.63 4.79 13.37
C ILE A 113 5.27 5.21 13.91
N LEU A 114 4.80 6.39 13.51
CA LEU A 114 3.50 6.90 13.92
C LEU A 114 2.40 6.15 13.13
N PRO A 115 1.42 5.54 13.80
CA PRO A 115 0.37 4.76 13.15
C PRO A 115 -0.79 5.60 12.62
N CYS A 116 -0.88 6.85 13.00
CA CYS A 116 -1.93 7.78 12.55
C CYS A 116 -1.46 9.23 12.67
N ASP A 117 -2.26 10.15 12.14
CA ASP A 117 -2.04 11.57 12.27
C ASP A 117 -2.23 12.02 13.72
N MET A 118 -1.30 12.84 14.22
CA MET A 118 -1.27 13.30 15.61
C MET A 118 -0.89 14.77 15.70
N VAL A 119 -1.38 15.44 16.75
CA VAL A 119 -1.02 16.80 17.08
C VAL A 119 -0.07 16.80 18.27
N LEU A 120 1.09 17.46 18.14
CA LEU A 120 2.06 17.57 19.22
C LEU A 120 1.57 18.60 20.24
N MET A 121 1.29 18.15 21.47
CA MET A 121 0.81 18.98 22.55
C MET A 121 1.94 19.58 23.39
N SER A 122 3.05 18.84 23.56
CA SER A 122 4.19 19.28 24.36
C SER A 122 5.49 18.62 23.89
N GLY A 123 6.62 19.28 24.14
CA GLY A 123 7.93 18.79 23.76
C GLY A 123 8.33 19.16 22.32
N GLN A 124 9.38 18.58 21.82
CA GLN A 124 9.85 18.70 20.44
C GLN A 124 10.18 17.32 19.91
N CYS A 125 9.86 17.06 18.67
CA CYS A 125 10.24 15.81 18.01
C CYS A 125 10.83 16.09 16.62
N VAL A 126 11.72 15.21 16.20
CA VAL A 126 12.30 15.20 14.86
C VAL A 126 11.67 14.04 14.10
N VAL A 127 11.00 14.34 13.00
CA VAL A 127 10.24 13.35 12.21
C VAL A 127 10.87 13.23 10.83
N ASN A 128 11.01 12.00 10.37
CA ASN A 128 11.37 11.71 8.99
C ASN A 128 10.08 11.53 8.18
N GLU A 129 9.78 12.46 7.30
CA GLU A 129 8.59 12.43 6.43
C GLU A 129 8.92 12.01 4.99
N SER A 130 10.10 11.40 4.76
CA SER A 130 10.57 11.04 3.41
C SER A 130 9.59 10.16 2.61
N ILE A 131 8.82 9.31 3.30
CA ILE A 131 7.81 8.46 2.66
C ILE A 131 6.64 9.30 2.10
N LEU A 132 6.31 10.44 2.72
CA LEU A 132 5.22 11.31 2.31
C LEU A 132 5.66 12.40 1.33
N THR A 133 6.80 13.01 1.60
CA THR A 133 7.28 14.21 0.86
C THR A 133 8.30 13.86 -0.23
N GLY A 134 8.95 12.70 -0.13
CA GLY A 134 10.10 12.33 -0.95
C GLY A 134 11.41 13.01 -0.53
N GLU A 135 11.37 13.89 0.46
CA GLU A 135 12.55 14.62 0.96
C GLU A 135 13.22 13.87 2.11
N SER A 136 14.54 13.70 2.04
CA SER A 136 15.30 12.95 3.05
C SER A 136 15.64 13.75 4.31
N PHE A 137 15.24 15.03 4.37
CA PHE A 137 15.59 15.89 5.49
C PHE A 137 14.62 15.71 6.66
N PRO A 138 15.15 15.48 7.90
CA PRO A 138 14.31 15.40 9.08
C PRO A 138 13.68 16.77 9.40
N VAL A 139 12.40 16.76 9.73
CA VAL A 139 11.63 17.97 10.06
C VAL A 139 11.43 18.05 11.57
N ILE A 140 11.72 19.22 12.14
CA ILE A 140 11.46 19.48 13.56
C ILE A 140 10.00 19.91 13.71
N LYS A 141 9.25 19.18 14.53
CA LYS A 141 7.88 19.55 14.92
C LYS A 141 7.87 20.16 16.31
N THR A 142 7.15 21.26 16.44
CA THR A 142 6.94 21.99 17.71
C THR A 142 5.45 21.98 18.05
N PRO A 143 5.08 22.11 19.33
CA PRO A 143 3.69 22.20 19.75
C PRO A 143 2.98 23.41 19.11
N ILE A 144 1.68 23.28 18.95
CA ILE A 144 0.80 24.34 18.49
C ILE A 144 0.53 25.33 19.61
#